data_3f4302d880bc82debe2f70945c165499
#
_entry.id   3f4302d880bc82debe2f70945c165499
#
_cell.length_a   1.000
_cell.length_b   1.000
_cell.length_c   1.000
_cell.angle_alpha   90.00
_cell.angle_beta   90.00
_cell.angle_gamma   90.00
#
_symmetry.space_group_name_H-M   'P 1'
#
loop_
_entity.id
_entity.type
_entity.pdbx_description
1 polymer ?
#
loop_
_entity_poly.entity_id
_entity_poly.type
_entity_poly.pdbx_seq_one_letter_code
_entity_poly.pdbx_strand_id
1 'polypeptide(L)'
;AASDVYKRQQNPWLLSGRVPNAPKVCRRVPKAMNGGHEMDWVRACKESPSSRVMPKSDFSEAGPMNEMVAMGVLAIRLQGLNKTLEWDGANMRFTNIGDDETLRTVIKDGFKIHNGHPSFDKTWTDPVNAKAFAEELIKHNYREGWKLPDMPR
;
A
#
# COMPACT_ATOMS: atom_id res chain seq x y z
N ALA A 1 -13.72 -0.02 19.74
CA ALA A 1 -13.54 -0.46 18.33
C ALA A 1 -12.09 -0.88 18.02
N ALA A 2 -11.06 -0.09 18.36
CA ALA A 2 -9.66 -0.44 18.07
C ALA A 2 -9.16 -1.69 18.82
N SER A 3 -9.55 -1.85 20.08
CA SER A 3 -9.19 -3.03 20.89
C SER A 3 -9.79 -4.33 20.33
N ASP A 4 -10.91 -4.23 19.64
CA ASP A 4 -11.62 -5.37 19.08
C ASP A 4 -10.94 -5.86 17.77
N VAL A 5 -10.38 -4.95 17.00
CA VAL A 5 -9.57 -5.27 15.81
C VAL A 5 -8.30 -6.02 16.21
N TYR A 6 -7.61 -5.57 17.26
CA TYR A 6 -6.39 -6.23 17.75
C TYR A 6 -6.65 -7.66 18.27
N LYS A 7 -7.73 -7.86 19.01
CA LYS A 7 -8.13 -9.21 19.48
C LYS A 7 -8.52 -10.15 18.34
N ARG A 8 -9.10 -9.61 17.27
CA ARG A 8 -9.47 -10.39 16.08
C ARG A 8 -8.29 -10.92 15.29
N GLN A 9 -7.13 -10.25 15.36
CA GLN A 9 -5.91 -10.76 14.73
C GLN A 9 -5.39 -12.05 15.37
N GLN A 10 -5.67 -12.26 16.66
CA GLN A 10 -5.27 -13.48 17.36
C GLN A 10 -6.25 -14.65 17.15
N ASN A 11 -7.53 -14.35 17.00
CA ASN A 11 -8.60 -15.33 16.73
C ASN A 11 -9.54 -14.78 15.65
N PRO A 12 -9.16 -14.85 14.36
CA PRO A 12 -10.00 -14.35 13.29
C PRO A 12 -11.31 -15.14 13.20
N TRP A 13 -12.42 -14.47 13.39
CA TRP A 13 -13.75 -15.01 13.18
C TRP A 13 -14.61 -14.01 12.42
N LEU A 14 -15.50 -14.51 11.61
CA LEU A 14 -16.42 -13.65 10.88
C LEU A 14 -17.54 -13.16 11.81
N LEU A 15 -18.08 -11.97 11.54
CA LEU A 15 -19.25 -11.43 12.25
C LEU A 15 -20.45 -12.38 12.24
N SER A 16 -20.53 -13.28 11.26
CA SER A 16 -21.52 -14.35 11.17
C SER A 16 -21.31 -15.51 12.16
N GLY A 17 -20.28 -15.45 13.01
CA GLY A 17 -19.89 -16.55 13.90
C GLY A 17 -19.24 -17.75 13.20
N ARG A 18 -19.07 -17.71 11.87
CA ARG A 18 -18.39 -18.78 11.12
C ARG A 18 -16.88 -18.63 11.27
N VAL A 19 -16.23 -19.72 11.66
CA VAL A 19 -14.77 -19.79 11.58
C VAL A 19 -14.38 -19.96 10.11
N PRO A 20 -13.52 -19.08 9.55
CA PRO A 20 -13.10 -19.27 8.17
C PRO A 20 -12.34 -20.60 8.04
N ASN A 21 -12.85 -21.48 7.19
CA ASN A 21 -12.18 -22.75 6.84
C ASN A 21 -11.10 -22.54 5.77
N ALA A 22 -10.56 -21.34 5.67
CA ALA A 22 -9.48 -21.06 4.74
C ALA A 22 -8.23 -21.83 5.17
N PRO A 23 -7.55 -22.51 4.24
CA PRO A 23 -6.28 -23.16 4.54
C PRO A 23 -5.28 -22.10 5.05
N LYS A 24 -4.50 -22.43 6.07
CA LYS A 24 -3.42 -21.57 6.56
C LYS A 24 -2.30 -21.56 5.53
N VAL A 25 -2.35 -20.61 4.61
CA VAL A 25 -1.39 -20.49 3.52
C VAL A 25 -0.04 -20.02 4.04
N CYS A 26 -0.04 -19.10 5.05
CA CYS A 26 1.20 -18.58 5.62
C CYS A 26 1.63 -19.37 6.86
N ARG A 27 2.90 -19.82 6.89
CA ARG A 27 3.49 -20.36 8.13
C ARG A 27 3.51 -19.26 9.17
N ARG A 28 2.99 -19.51 10.36
CA ARG A 28 3.15 -18.57 11.47
C ARG A 28 4.56 -18.66 12.05
N VAL A 29 5.13 -17.52 12.44
CA VAL A 29 6.36 -17.50 13.22
C VAL A 29 6.09 -18.23 14.55
N PRO A 30 6.92 -19.19 14.97
CA PRO A 30 6.73 -19.90 16.23
C PRO A 30 6.68 -18.91 17.39
N LYS A 31 5.76 -19.14 18.34
CA LYS A 31 5.65 -18.31 19.56
C LYS A 31 6.93 -18.29 20.40
N ALA A 32 7.76 -19.33 20.27
CA ALA A 32 9.06 -19.43 20.96
C ALA A 32 10.11 -18.45 20.43
N MET A 33 9.91 -17.81 19.28
CA MET A 33 10.80 -16.77 18.79
C MET A 33 10.39 -15.43 19.43
N ASN A 34 11.09 -15.05 20.48
CA ASN A 34 10.97 -13.70 21.04
C ASN A 34 11.24 -12.66 19.94
N GLY A 35 10.30 -11.72 19.72
CA GLY A 35 10.42 -10.68 18.69
C GLY A 35 9.71 -10.97 17.36
N GLY A 36 9.01 -12.10 17.20
CA GLY A 36 8.12 -12.35 16.07
C GLY A 36 8.79 -12.23 14.70
N HIS A 37 8.22 -11.43 13.82
CA HIS A 37 8.67 -11.25 12.42
C HIS A 37 10.05 -10.60 12.33
N GLU A 38 10.37 -9.67 13.19
CA GLU A 38 11.67 -8.98 13.23
C GLU A 38 12.80 -9.97 13.51
N MET A 39 12.60 -10.85 14.48
CA MET A 39 13.60 -11.89 14.81
C MET A 39 13.70 -12.98 13.76
N ASP A 40 12.64 -13.24 13.00
CA ASP A 40 12.69 -14.13 11.84
C ASP A 40 13.59 -13.56 10.73
N TRP A 41 13.52 -12.24 10.50
CA TRP A 41 14.46 -11.54 9.61
C TRP A 41 15.90 -11.59 10.10
N VAL A 42 16.14 -11.30 11.39
CA VAL A 42 17.48 -11.37 11.99
C VAL A 42 18.07 -12.78 11.87
N ARG A 43 17.26 -13.82 12.09
CA ARG A 43 17.65 -15.21 11.88
C ARG A 43 18.10 -15.44 10.43
N ALA A 44 17.26 -15.06 9.46
CA ALA A 44 17.57 -15.26 8.04
C ALA A 44 18.84 -14.49 7.61
N CYS A 45 19.09 -13.30 8.16
CA CYS A 45 20.30 -12.53 7.89
C CYS A 45 21.58 -13.22 8.42
N LYS A 46 21.47 -13.98 9.51
CA LYS A 46 22.60 -14.70 10.11
C LYS A 46 22.90 -16.05 9.47
N GLU A 47 21.95 -16.61 8.74
CA GLU A 47 22.12 -17.90 8.04
C GLU A 47 22.97 -17.75 6.79
N SER A 48 23.71 -18.81 6.46
CA SER A 48 24.48 -18.88 5.20
C SER A 48 23.53 -18.78 3.99
N PRO A 49 23.87 -18.04 2.93
CA PRO A 49 23.04 -17.94 1.73
C PRO A 49 22.61 -19.29 1.14
N SER A 50 23.49 -20.32 1.24
CA SER A 50 23.24 -21.66 0.70
C SER A 50 22.23 -22.50 1.52
N SER A 51 22.00 -22.15 2.76
CA SER A 51 21.10 -22.87 3.67
C SER A 51 20.01 -21.99 4.27
N ARG A 52 19.90 -20.74 3.81
CA ARG A 52 18.96 -19.76 4.32
C ARG A 52 17.53 -20.21 4.14
N VAL A 53 16.77 -20.22 5.23
CA VAL A 53 15.33 -20.31 5.20
C VAL A 53 14.76 -18.90 5.12
N MET A 54 14.04 -18.59 4.03
CA MET A 54 13.48 -17.25 3.86
C MET A 54 12.54 -16.86 5.01
N PRO A 55 12.61 -15.61 5.48
CA PRO A 55 11.67 -15.12 6.49
C PRO A 55 10.26 -15.13 5.92
N LYS A 56 9.25 -15.16 6.80
CA LYS A 56 7.85 -15.25 6.37
C LYS A 56 7.28 -14.01 5.74
N SER A 57 7.91 -12.88 5.96
CA SER A 57 7.60 -11.60 5.35
C SER A 57 8.70 -11.20 4.37
N ASP A 58 9.22 -12.17 3.61
CA ASP A 58 10.15 -11.87 2.53
C ASP A 58 9.48 -11.07 1.41
N PHE A 59 10.28 -10.57 0.48
CA PHE A 59 9.75 -9.67 -0.56
C PHE A 59 8.83 -10.37 -1.54
N SER A 60 8.86 -11.70 -1.67
CA SER A 60 7.92 -12.43 -2.53
C SER A 60 6.49 -12.39 -2.00
N GLU A 61 6.35 -12.27 -0.68
CA GLU A 61 5.06 -12.11 0.00
C GLU A 61 4.74 -10.63 0.27
N ALA A 62 5.70 -9.90 0.81
CA ALA A 62 5.52 -8.51 1.21
C ALA A 62 5.42 -7.55 0.02
N GLY A 63 6.08 -7.83 -1.09
CA GLY A 63 6.05 -7.01 -2.30
C GLY A 63 4.65 -6.88 -2.87
N PRO A 64 3.99 -7.96 -3.30
CA PRO A 64 2.64 -7.92 -3.84
C PRO A 64 1.61 -7.34 -2.87
N MET A 65 1.77 -7.61 -1.57
CA MET A 65 0.88 -7.04 -0.56
C MET A 65 1.04 -5.53 -0.46
N ASN A 66 2.27 -5.00 -0.43
CA ASN A 66 2.52 -3.57 -0.41
C ASN A 66 2.06 -2.89 -1.70
N GLU A 67 2.25 -3.52 -2.85
CA GLU A 67 1.72 -3.04 -4.13
C GLU A 67 0.19 -2.88 -4.07
N MET A 68 -0.53 -3.88 -3.59
CA MET A 68 -1.98 -3.82 -3.42
C MET A 68 -2.41 -2.66 -2.50
N VAL A 69 -1.70 -2.43 -1.39
CA VAL A 69 -1.98 -1.31 -0.49
C VAL A 69 -1.72 0.03 -1.17
N ALA A 70 -0.60 0.16 -1.89
CA ALA A 70 -0.26 1.36 -2.63
C ALA A 70 -1.29 1.66 -3.74
N MET A 71 -1.78 0.62 -4.42
CA MET A 71 -2.86 0.74 -5.42
C MET A 71 -4.14 1.33 -4.83
N GLY A 72 -4.49 0.99 -3.59
CA GLY A 72 -5.62 1.60 -2.89
C GLY A 72 -5.45 3.12 -2.73
N VAL A 73 -4.25 3.58 -2.41
CA VAL A 73 -3.93 5.01 -2.32
C VAL A 73 -4.00 5.69 -3.69
N LEU A 74 -3.45 5.06 -4.73
CA LEU A 74 -3.51 5.57 -6.10
C LEU A 74 -4.96 5.68 -6.58
N ALA A 75 -5.79 4.67 -6.32
CA ALA A 75 -7.21 4.69 -6.68
C ALA A 75 -7.96 5.85 -6.02
N ILE A 76 -7.68 6.15 -4.74
CA ILE A 76 -8.24 7.30 -4.05
C ILE A 76 -7.79 8.62 -4.70
N ARG A 77 -6.51 8.74 -5.07
CA ARG A 77 -5.98 9.94 -5.73
C ARG A 77 -6.57 10.16 -7.12
N LEU A 78 -6.87 9.07 -7.82
CA LEU A 78 -7.41 9.08 -9.19
C LEU A 78 -8.94 8.94 -9.25
N GLN A 79 -9.63 8.95 -8.10
CA GLN A 79 -11.08 8.76 -8.03
C GLN A 79 -11.89 9.77 -8.89
N GLY A 80 -11.30 10.93 -9.17
CA GLY A 80 -11.93 11.95 -10.04
C GLY A 80 -12.19 11.47 -11.48
N LEU A 81 -11.52 10.39 -11.93
CA LEU A 81 -11.79 9.75 -13.22
C LEU A 81 -13.10 8.97 -13.26
N ASN A 82 -13.63 8.61 -12.10
CA ASN A 82 -14.92 7.91 -11.95
C ASN A 82 -15.07 6.67 -12.86
N LYS A 83 -14.00 5.87 -12.97
CA LYS A 83 -13.97 4.62 -13.73
C LYS A 83 -13.15 3.55 -13.04
N THR A 84 -13.34 2.30 -13.44
CA THR A 84 -12.45 1.21 -13.05
C THR A 84 -11.08 1.44 -13.65
N LEU A 85 -10.03 1.37 -12.83
CA LEU A 85 -8.66 1.50 -13.28
C LEU A 85 -8.05 0.11 -13.51
N GLU A 86 -7.34 -0.04 -14.62
CA GLU A 86 -6.63 -1.27 -14.97
C GLU A 86 -5.12 -1.08 -14.75
N TRP A 87 -4.53 -1.98 -13.97
CA TRP A 87 -3.14 -1.92 -13.56
C TRP A 87 -2.30 -3.02 -14.22
N ASP A 88 -1.19 -2.61 -14.81
CA ASP A 88 -0.14 -3.49 -15.32
C ASP A 88 1.04 -3.45 -14.33
N GLY A 89 1.04 -4.40 -13.39
CA GLY A 89 2.06 -4.47 -12.34
C GLY A 89 3.47 -4.75 -12.88
N ALA A 90 3.58 -5.49 -14.00
CA ALA A 90 4.87 -5.79 -14.59
C ALA A 90 5.57 -4.54 -15.14
N ASN A 91 4.81 -3.59 -15.65
CA ASN A 91 5.31 -2.33 -16.20
C ASN A 91 5.04 -1.13 -15.30
N MET A 92 4.46 -1.35 -14.12
CA MET A 92 4.15 -0.30 -13.12
C MET A 92 3.38 0.88 -13.73
N ARG A 93 2.25 0.60 -14.39
CA ARG A 93 1.45 1.63 -15.07
C ARG A 93 -0.03 1.28 -15.12
N PHE A 94 -0.86 2.31 -15.24
CA PHE A 94 -2.26 2.15 -15.63
C PHE A 94 -2.38 2.01 -17.14
N THR A 95 -3.21 1.07 -17.61
CA THR A 95 -3.37 0.79 -19.05
C THR A 95 -4.53 1.50 -19.69
N ASN A 96 -5.49 1.96 -18.89
CA ASN A 96 -6.74 2.52 -19.38
C ASN A 96 -6.95 4.00 -19.03
N ILE A 97 -5.89 4.77 -18.77
CA ILE A 97 -5.97 6.23 -18.66
C ILE A 97 -5.58 6.83 -20.00
N GLY A 98 -6.52 7.52 -20.63
CA GLY A 98 -6.31 8.18 -21.92
C GLY A 98 -5.43 9.43 -21.80
N ASP A 99 -4.79 9.80 -22.91
CA ASP A 99 -3.87 10.95 -22.95
C ASP A 99 -4.59 12.30 -22.74
N ASP A 100 -5.86 12.39 -23.11
CA ASP A 100 -6.69 13.61 -23.00
C ASP A 100 -7.50 13.67 -21.71
N GLU A 101 -7.44 12.65 -20.86
CA GLU A 101 -8.20 12.63 -19.62
C GLU A 101 -7.61 13.60 -18.60
N THR A 102 -8.50 14.32 -17.93
CA THR A 102 -8.13 15.29 -16.89
C THR A 102 -8.86 14.99 -15.59
N LEU A 103 -8.25 15.36 -14.49
CA LEU A 103 -8.87 15.31 -13.17
C LEU A 103 -8.48 16.52 -12.33
N ARG A 104 -9.25 16.81 -11.30
CA ARG A 104 -8.88 17.78 -10.28
C ARG A 104 -8.44 17.01 -9.02
N THR A 105 -7.33 17.43 -8.44
CA THR A 105 -6.82 16.83 -7.21
C THR A 105 -6.85 17.83 -6.06
N VAL A 106 -6.86 17.33 -4.83
CA VAL A 106 -6.87 18.17 -3.63
C VAL A 106 -5.48 18.71 -3.36
N ILE A 107 -5.33 20.03 -3.35
CA ILE A 107 -4.10 20.72 -2.96
C ILE A 107 -4.00 20.80 -1.43
N LYS A 108 -5.12 21.13 -0.79
CA LYS A 108 -5.20 21.34 0.65
C LYS A 108 -6.48 20.74 1.18
N ASP A 109 -6.35 19.89 2.17
CA ASP A 109 -7.48 19.33 2.93
C ASP A 109 -7.48 19.98 4.29
N GLY A 110 -8.23 21.08 4.40
CA GLY A 110 -8.37 21.85 5.65
C GLY A 110 -9.42 21.23 6.55
N PHE A 111 -9.07 20.94 7.79
CA PHE A 111 -10.02 20.56 8.82
C PHE A 111 -10.39 21.78 9.66
N LYS A 112 -11.69 22.03 9.81
CA LYS A 112 -12.23 23.08 10.70
C LYS A 112 -13.37 22.51 11.54
N ILE A 113 -13.51 23.01 12.76
CA ILE A 113 -14.68 22.73 13.58
C ILE A 113 -15.61 23.95 13.49
N HIS A 114 -16.78 23.76 12.95
CA HIS A 114 -17.82 24.78 12.85
C HIS A 114 -19.00 24.39 13.75
N ASN A 115 -19.31 25.23 14.76
CA ASN A 115 -20.38 24.97 15.73
C ASN A 115 -20.33 23.53 16.34
N GLY A 116 -19.12 23.04 16.69
CA GLY A 116 -18.95 21.70 17.27
C GLY A 116 -18.96 20.56 16.24
N HIS A 117 -19.17 20.84 14.96
CA HIS A 117 -19.16 19.82 13.88
C HIS A 117 -17.92 19.94 13.00
N PRO A 118 -17.28 18.82 12.66
CA PRO A 118 -16.15 18.83 11.74
C PRO A 118 -16.60 19.19 10.32
N SER A 119 -15.88 20.11 9.70
CA SER A 119 -16.00 20.44 8.28
C SER A 119 -14.66 20.35 7.60
N PHE A 120 -14.67 19.99 6.31
CA PHE A 120 -13.48 19.83 5.50
C PHE A 120 -13.51 20.84 4.36
N ASP A 121 -12.64 21.86 4.45
CA ASP A 121 -12.45 22.84 3.37
C ASP A 121 -11.39 22.32 2.40
N LYS A 122 -11.83 21.76 1.29
CA LYS A 122 -10.92 21.26 0.26
C LYS A 122 -10.62 22.33 -0.79
N THR A 123 -9.34 22.56 -1.03
CA THR A 123 -8.89 23.35 -2.17
C THR A 123 -8.44 22.40 -3.28
N TRP A 124 -8.92 22.65 -4.49
CA TRP A 124 -8.65 21.78 -5.64
C TRP A 124 -7.74 22.49 -6.64
N THR A 125 -6.97 21.70 -7.40
CA THR A 125 -6.21 22.21 -8.54
C THR A 125 -7.18 22.63 -9.67
N ASP A 126 -6.67 23.38 -10.64
CA ASP A 126 -7.20 23.34 -11.97
C ASP A 126 -7.13 21.93 -12.55
N PRO A 127 -7.89 21.59 -13.60
CA PRO A 127 -7.79 20.31 -14.25
C PRO A 127 -6.35 20.01 -14.69
N VAL A 128 -5.81 18.87 -14.25
CA VAL A 128 -4.48 18.37 -14.63
C VAL A 128 -4.61 17.12 -15.49
N ASN A 129 -3.63 16.85 -16.34
CA ASN A 129 -3.63 15.62 -17.13
C ASN A 129 -3.53 14.41 -16.20
N ALA A 130 -4.50 13.50 -16.33
CA ALA A 130 -4.66 12.37 -15.41
C ALA A 130 -3.54 11.33 -15.54
N LYS A 131 -3.07 11.10 -16.76
CA LYS A 131 -1.99 10.14 -17.04
C LYS A 131 -0.67 10.62 -16.47
N ALA A 132 -0.30 11.87 -16.75
CA ALA A 132 0.92 12.47 -16.19
C ALA A 132 0.89 12.51 -14.66
N PHE A 133 -0.26 12.85 -14.08
CA PHE A 133 -0.43 12.83 -12.62
C PHE A 133 -0.30 11.42 -12.03
N ALA A 134 -0.87 10.40 -12.68
CA ALA A 134 -0.73 9.02 -12.26
C ALA A 134 0.73 8.54 -12.32
N GLU A 135 1.45 8.88 -13.39
CA GLU A 135 2.87 8.55 -13.55
C GLU A 135 3.74 9.22 -12.48
N GLU A 136 3.46 10.48 -12.13
CA GLU A 136 4.15 11.18 -11.04
C GLU A 136 3.94 10.52 -9.68
N LEU A 137 2.73 10.03 -9.40
CA LEU A 137 2.42 9.31 -8.15
C LEU A 137 3.12 7.96 -8.05
N ILE A 138 3.36 7.30 -9.18
CA ILE A 138 4.02 5.99 -9.25
C ILE A 138 5.53 6.15 -9.17
N LYS A 139 6.09 7.15 -9.86
CA LYS A 139 7.52 7.38 -9.98
C LYS A 139 7.90 8.74 -9.43
N HIS A 140 8.49 8.75 -8.24
CA HIS A 140 8.98 9.98 -7.63
C HIS A 140 10.07 10.64 -8.46
N ASN A 141 9.86 11.90 -8.80
CA ASN A 141 10.89 12.76 -9.34
C ASN A 141 11.56 13.53 -8.19
N TYR A 142 12.88 13.49 -8.14
CA TYR A 142 13.65 14.28 -7.18
C TYR A 142 13.76 15.72 -7.63
N ARG A 143 13.99 16.60 -6.66
CA ARG A 143 14.30 18.01 -6.94
C ARG A 143 15.47 18.09 -7.92
N GLU A 144 15.49 19.15 -8.72
CA GLU A 144 16.60 19.46 -9.62
C GLU A 144 17.95 19.36 -8.88
N GLY A 145 18.92 18.71 -9.49
CA GLY A 145 20.24 18.44 -8.91
C GLY A 145 20.35 17.17 -8.06
N TRP A 146 19.24 16.48 -7.77
CA TRP A 146 19.26 15.21 -7.02
C TRP A 146 18.92 14.03 -7.93
N LYS A 147 19.77 13.01 -7.89
CA LYS A 147 19.56 11.75 -8.59
C LYS A 147 19.72 10.58 -7.63
N LEU A 148 18.88 9.55 -7.79
CA LEU A 148 19.16 8.28 -7.14
C LEU A 148 20.39 7.64 -7.78
N PRO A 149 21.27 7.02 -7.00
CA PRO A 149 22.29 6.16 -7.55
C PRO A 149 21.63 5.02 -8.33
N ASP A 150 22.29 4.56 -9.40
CA ASP A 150 21.83 3.39 -10.12
C ASP A 150 21.78 2.19 -9.17
N MET A 151 20.65 1.48 -9.19
CA MET A 151 20.51 0.28 -8.38
C MET A 151 21.51 -0.77 -8.87
N PRO A 152 22.29 -1.40 -7.98
CA PRO A 152 23.13 -2.51 -8.35
C PRO A 152 22.25 -3.63 -8.96
N ARG A 153 22.62 -4.06 -10.14
CA ARG A 153 21.98 -5.19 -10.86
C ARG A 153 22.47 -6.51 -10.31
#